data_4184e88e5319c7ecd498dc591e0bc7dd
#
_entry.id   4184e88e5319c7ecd498dc591e0bc7dd
#
_cell.length_a   1.000
_cell.length_b   1.000
_cell.length_c   1.000
_cell.angle_alpha   90.00
_cell.angle_beta   90.00
_cell.angle_gamma   90.00
#
_symmetry.space_group_name_H-M   'P 1'
#
loop_
_entity.id
_entity.type
_entity.pdbx_description
1 polymer ?
#
loop_
_entity_poly.entity_id
_entity_poly.type
_entity_poly.pdbx_seq_one_letter_code
_entity_poly.pdbx_strand_id
1 'polypeptide(L)'
;MDMQRKYGRTYHYPFSPGTTSDDRINKEYWQDIQLIKRLIHTEKLDGENNCLNQYGVFARSHATPTVSAWTRQIRQCWQQIKNDLGDIELFGENLYATHSIEYRALEQDFYLFAVRCKDMWLSWEEVKFYAALFDFACVPELPLNTQNQTEAEYRLAIIEQAKEMGCFAPHDVHTGLPCSMEGIVTRNAAEFPVVQFPHQVFKYVRKNHVKTDRHWRVNWQRARMAHEYRQEEGHVVLK
;
A
#
# COMPACT_ATOMS: atom_id res chain seq x y z
N MET A 1 -3.89 -1.58 28.01
CA MET A 1 -3.06 -0.86 27.03
C MET A 1 -3.36 -1.45 25.67
N ASP A 2 -3.82 -0.66 24.70
CA ASP A 2 -3.96 -1.16 23.31
C ASP A 2 -2.56 -1.43 22.76
N MET A 3 -2.28 -2.70 22.47
CA MET A 3 -0.99 -3.12 21.89
C MET A 3 -0.81 -2.64 20.47
N GLN A 4 -1.88 -2.19 19.81
CA GLN A 4 -1.86 -1.66 18.45
C GLN A 4 -2.89 -0.55 18.27
N ARG A 5 -2.47 0.54 17.64
CA ARG A 5 -3.37 1.53 17.04
C ARG A 5 -3.52 1.21 15.55
N LYS A 6 -4.75 1.01 15.09
CA LYS A 6 -5.01 0.68 13.67
C LYS A 6 -4.53 1.77 12.72
N TYR A 7 -4.15 1.38 11.51
CA TYR A 7 -3.98 2.31 10.40
C TYR A 7 -5.26 3.09 10.16
N GLY A 8 -5.14 4.38 9.91
CA GLY A 8 -6.28 5.25 9.63
C GLY A 8 -7.13 4.72 8.46
N ARG A 9 -8.44 4.99 8.49
CA ARG A 9 -9.31 4.66 7.34
C ARG A 9 -9.07 5.70 6.25
N THR A 10 -8.39 5.29 5.18
CA THR A 10 -8.18 6.13 3.99
C THR A 10 -9.50 6.33 3.26
N TYR A 11 -9.89 7.58 3.04
CA TYR A 11 -11.12 7.92 2.34
C TYR A 11 -10.90 7.90 0.82
N HIS A 12 -11.94 7.49 0.11
CA HIS A 12 -11.95 7.54 -1.35
C HIS A 12 -12.17 8.96 -1.84
N TYR A 13 -11.59 9.26 -3.01
CA TYR A 13 -12.05 10.37 -3.82
C TYR A 13 -13.49 10.14 -4.27
N PRO A 14 -14.34 11.21 -4.42
CA PRO A 14 -15.70 11.06 -4.92
C PRO A 14 -15.80 10.43 -6.32
N PHE A 15 -14.73 10.54 -7.10
CA PHE A 15 -14.63 9.98 -8.45
C PHE A 15 -13.92 8.61 -8.51
N SER A 16 -13.65 7.99 -7.37
CA SER A 16 -13.09 6.63 -7.29
C SER A 16 -14.18 5.59 -7.61
N PRO A 17 -14.07 4.81 -8.69
CA PRO A 17 -15.15 3.91 -9.11
C PRO A 17 -15.19 2.59 -8.34
N GLY A 18 -14.11 2.23 -7.64
CA GLY A 18 -13.97 0.99 -6.88
C GLY A 18 -14.46 1.10 -5.43
N THR A 19 -15.50 1.91 -5.16
CA THR A 19 -16.09 2.06 -3.83
C THR A 19 -17.13 0.98 -3.55
N THR A 20 -17.21 0.57 -2.28
CA THR A 20 -18.25 -0.32 -1.73
C THR A 20 -19.11 0.45 -0.73
N SER A 21 -20.21 -0.18 -0.25
CA SER A 21 -21.10 0.45 0.73
C SER A 21 -20.42 0.80 2.05
N ASP A 22 -19.32 0.11 2.39
CA ASP A 22 -18.59 0.32 3.64
C ASP A 22 -17.47 1.34 3.53
N ASP A 23 -17.17 1.80 2.32
CA ASP A 23 -16.11 2.78 2.08
C ASP A 23 -16.56 4.18 2.46
N ARG A 24 -15.60 4.97 2.94
CA ARG A 24 -15.81 6.39 3.21
C ARG A 24 -15.30 7.24 2.07
N ILE A 25 -16.07 8.26 1.70
CA ILE A 25 -15.77 9.18 0.61
C ILE A 25 -15.49 10.55 1.23
N ASN A 26 -14.35 11.16 0.88
CA ASN A 26 -14.09 12.54 1.23
C ASN A 26 -14.66 13.46 0.15
N LYS A 27 -15.81 14.09 0.45
CA LYS A 27 -16.47 15.01 -0.48
C LYS A 27 -15.78 16.38 -0.56
N GLU A 28 -15.00 16.72 0.46
CA GLU A 28 -14.27 17.99 0.58
C GLU A 28 -12.79 17.86 0.18
N TYR A 29 -12.42 16.74 -0.45
CA TYR A 29 -11.04 16.40 -0.80
C TYR A 29 -10.30 17.53 -1.51
N TRP A 30 -10.99 18.29 -2.35
CA TRP A 30 -10.36 19.37 -3.11
C TRP A 30 -9.90 20.52 -2.22
N GLN A 31 -10.72 20.89 -1.23
CA GLN A 31 -10.36 21.88 -0.22
C GLN A 31 -9.16 21.40 0.61
N ASP A 32 -9.18 20.13 1.02
CA ASP A 32 -8.09 19.54 1.78
C ASP A 32 -6.77 19.56 0.97
N ILE A 33 -6.82 19.17 -0.31
CA ILE A 33 -5.66 19.15 -1.22
C ILE A 33 -5.06 20.55 -1.39
N GLN A 34 -5.87 21.57 -1.51
CA GLN A 34 -5.38 22.95 -1.66
C GLN A 34 -4.64 23.47 -0.43
N LEU A 35 -4.86 22.90 0.74
CA LEU A 35 -4.15 23.22 1.98
C LEU A 35 -2.82 22.48 2.11
N ILE A 36 -2.59 21.43 1.33
CA ILE A 36 -1.39 20.61 1.38
C ILE A 36 -0.33 21.18 0.43
N LYS A 37 0.81 21.56 0.97
CA LYS A 37 1.91 22.17 0.19
C LYS A 37 2.54 21.22 -0.83
N ARG A 38 2.68 19.95 -0.50
CA ARG A 38 3.27 18.93 -1.35
C ARG A 38 2.53 17.60 -1.18
N LEU A 39 2.07 17.07 -2.29
CA LEU A 39 1.44 15.75 -2.37
C LEU A 39 2.45 14.71 -2.83
N ILE A 40 2.32 13.50 -2.31
CA ILE A 40 2.97 12.30 -2.82
C ILE A 40 1.88 11.36 -3.33
N HIS A 41 2.07 10.86 -4.54
CA HIS A 41 1.20 9.86 -5.15
C HIS A 41 1.97 8.54 -5.22
N THR A 42 1.40 7.48 -4.68
CA THR A 42 2.01 6.15 -4.69
C THR A 42 1.09 5.15 -5.33
N GLU A 43 1.66 4.10 -5.94
CA GLU A 43 0.88 2.95 -6.36
C GLU A 43 0.21 2.31 -5.15
N LYS A 44 -1.09 2.05 -5.27
CA LYS A 44 -1.79 1.22 -4.30
C LYS A 44 -1.57 -0.24 -4.65
N LEU A 45 -0.77 -0.93 -3.84
CA LEU A 45 -0.50 -2.35 -3.99
C LEU A 45 -1.64 -3.20 -3.40
N ASP A 46 -1.88 -4.37 -3.99
CA ASP A 46 -2.94 -5.31 -3.63
C ASP A 46 -2.39 -6.44 -2.76
N GLY A 47 -2.35 -6.22 -1.46
CA GLY A 47 -1.86 -7.15 -0.47
C GLY A 47 -2.56 -7.02 0.88
N GLU A 48 -1.91 -7.49 1.94
CA GLU A 48 -2.42 -7.33 3.30
C GLU A 48 -1.70 -6.18 4.01
N ASN A 49 -2.45 -5.18 4.47
CA ASN A 49 -1.92 -4.12 5.33
C ASN A 49 -1.47 -4.73 6.66
N ASN A 50 -0.17 -4.65 6.93
CA ASN A 50 0.42 -5.07 8.20
C ASN A 50 1.05 -3.88 8.93
N CYS A 51 0.95 -3.90 10.25
CA CYS A 51 1.64 -3.00 11.19
C CYS A 51 2.69 -3.77 11.96
N LEU A 52 3.92 -3.26 12.00
CA LEU A 52 5.00 -3.75 12.83
C LEU A 52 5.25 -2.73 13.95
N ASN A 53 5.20 -3.16 15.19
CA ASN A 53 5.60 -2.37 16.35
C ASN A 53 6.34 -3.25 17.37
N GLN A 54 6.77 -2.68 18.51
CA GLN A 54 7.52 -3.45 19.50
C GLN A 54 6.80 -4.69 20.05
N TYR A 55 5.46 -4.79 19.91
CA TYR A 55 4.64 -5.88 20.44
C TYR A 55 4.37 -7.00 19.44
N GLY A 56 4.53 -6.75 18.14
CA GLY A 56 4.27 -7.77 17.12
C GLY A 56 4.01 -7.24 15.71
N VAL A 57 3.61 -8.16 14.86
CA VAL A 57 3.06 -7.89 13.53
C VAL A 57 1.54 -8.04 13.61
N PHE A 58 0.81 -7.05 13.16
CA PHE A 58 -0.64 -7.01 13.24
C PHE A 58 -1.24 -6.84 11.84
N ALA A 59 -2.28 -7.61 11.53
CA ALA A 59 -3.14 -7.31 10.40
C ALA A 59 -4.06 -6.12 10.75
N ARG A 60 -4.42 -5.31 9.76
CA ARG A 60 -5.21 -4.07 9.95
C ARG A 60 -6.46 -4.24 10.82
N SER A 61 -7.13 -5.38 10.71
CA SER A 61 -8.41 -5.64 11.40
C SER A 61 -8.28 -6.28 12.78
N HIS A 62 -7.07 -6.69 13.20
CA HIS A 62 -6.87 -7.48 14.40
C HIS A 62 -6.23 -6.67 15.53
N ALA A 63 -6.70 -6.90 16.76
CA ALA A 63 -6.14 -6.30 17.98
C ALA A 63 -4.98 -7.13 18.57
N THR A 64 -4.76 -8.35 18.06
CA THR A 64 -3.70 -9.27 18.48
C THR A 64 -2.71 -9.51 17.36
N PRO A 65 -1.44 -9.83 17.67
CA PRO A 65 -0.46 -10.18 16.66
C PRO A 65 -0.94 -11.32 15.75
N THR A 66 -0.65 -11.19 14.45
CA THR A 66 -1.02 -12.22 13.48
C THR A 66 -0.14 -13.46 13.58
N VAL A 67 -0.74 -14.63 13.34
CA VAL A 67 -0.05 -15.92 13.23
C VAL A 67 -0.28 -16.58 11.87
N SER A 68 -0.89 -15.86 10.92
CA SER A 68 -1.21 -16.34 9.59
C SER A 68 0.05 -16.84 8.86
N ALA A 69 -0.11 -17.88 8.03
CA ALA A 69 1.00 -18.48 7.30
C ALA A 69 1.69 -17.47 6.35
N TRP A 70 0.91 -16.60 5.71
CA TRP A 70 1.41 -15.58 4.79
C TRP A 70 2.10 -14.38 5.46
N THR A 71 2.03 -14.27 6.80
CA THR A 71 2.80 -13.28 7.56
C THR A 71 4.09 -13.84 8.15
N ARG A 72 4.46 -15.09 7.82
CA ARG A 72 5.65 -15.74 8.37
C ARG A 72 6.92 -14.95 8.07
N GLN A 73 7.11 -14.53 6.82
CA GLN A 73 8.31 -13.81 6.37
C GLN A 73 8.46 -12.48 7.14
N ILE A 74 7.43 -11.66 7.13
CA ILE A 74 7.47 -10.35 7.80
C ILE A 74 7.60 -10.49 9.32
N ARG A 75 7.07 -11.56 9.95
CA ARG A 75 7.30 -11.84 11.37
C ARG A 75 8.75 -12.22 11.68
N GLN A 76 9.45 -12.87 10.74
CA GLN A 76 10.88 -13.16 10.88
C GLN A 76 11.70 -11.86 10.81
N CYS A 77 11.42 -10.98 9.84
CA CYS A 77 12.04 -9.66 9.78
C CYS A 77 11.78 -8.85 11.06
N TRP A 78 10.51 -8.85 11.54
CA TRP A 78 10.14 -8.17 12.78
C TRP A 78 10.95 -8.65 14.00
N GLN A 79 11.25 -9.94 14.13
CA GLN A 79 12.05 -10.46 15.23
C GLN A 79 13.45 -9.81 15.33
N GLN A 80 13.99 -9.39 14.20
CA GLN A 80 15.31 -8.76 14.14
C GLN A 80 15.27 -7.29 14.56
N ILE A 81 14.18 -6.57 14.23
CA ILE A 81 14.07 -5.12 14.40
C ILE A 81 13.24 -4.68 15.63
N LYS A 82 12.48 -5.59 16.25
CA LYS A 82 11.47 -5.26 17.28
C LYS A 82 12.00 -4.44 18.46
N ASN A 83 13.26 -4.65 18.84
CA ASN A 83 13.88 -3.94 19.97
C ASN A 83 14.26 -2.49 19.63
N ASP A 84 14.38 -2.19 18.34
CA ASP A 84 14.77 -0.87 17.82
C ASP A 84 13.55 0.00 17.48
N LEU A 85 12.34 -0.58 17.49
CA LEU A 85 11.13 0.15 17.10
C LEU A 85 10.68 1.17 18.17
N GLY A 86 10.84 0.88 19.47
CA GLY A 86 10.37 1.79 20.53
C GLY A 86 8.91 2.21 20.33
N ASP A 87 8.66 3.51 20.18
CA ASP A 87 7.34 4.09 19.91
C ASP A 87 6.96 4.14 18.41
N ILE A 88 7.84 3.62 17.52
CA ILE A 88 7.63 3.63 16.08
C ILE A 88 6.71 2.48 15.68
N GLU A 89 5.77 2.77 14.81
CA GLU A 89 4.89 1.81 14.15
C GLU A 89 5.08 1.92 12.64
N LEU A 90 5.50 0.82 12.02
CA LEU A 90 5.73 0.71 10.58
C LEU A 90 4.49 0.10 9.92
N PHE A 91 3.96 0.75 8.90
CA PHE A 91 2.81 0.25 8.13
C PHE A 91 3.22 -0.02 6.70
N GLY A 92 2.99 -1.23 6.24
CA GLY A 92 3.33 -1.63 4.88
C GLY A 92 2.34 -2.62 4.29
N GLU A 93 2.44 -2.79 2.98
CA GLU A 93 1.68 -3.77 2.23
C GLU A 93 2.50 -5.06 2.13
N ASN A 94 1.96 -6.14 2.67
CA ASN A 94 2.54 -7.46 2.62
C ASN A 94 2.00 -8.18 1.38
N LEU A 95 2.88 -8.40 0.42
CA LEU A 95 2.59 -9.05 -0.87
C LEU A 95 2.99 -10.53 -0.89
N TYR A 96 3.35 -11.12 0.24
CA TYR A 96 3.76 -12.52 0.32
C TYR A 96 2.69 -13.48 -0.20
N ALA A 97 1.43 -13.20 0.03
CA ALA A 97 0.31 -13.92 -0.57
C ALA A 97 -0.25 -13.13 -1.76
N THR A 98 -0.44 -13.80 -2.89
CA THR A 98 -1.12 -13.22 -4.05
C THR A 98 -2.61 -13.05 -3.74
N HIS A 99 -3.12 -11.84 -3.96
CA HIS A 99 -4.55 -11.51 -3.83
C HIS A 99 -5.26 -11.58 -5.20
N SER A 100 -5.71 -10.45 -5.72
CA SER A 100 -6.35 -10.39 -7.04
C SER A 100 -5.38 -9.99 -8.16
N ILE A 101 -4.21 -9.47 -7.79
CA ILE A 101 -3.14 -9.11 -8.71
C ILE A 101 -1.90 -9.95 -8.44
N GLU A 102 -1.39 -10.63 -9.48
CA GLU A 102 -0.09 -11.26 -9.48
C GLU A 102 0.96 -10.27 -9.95
N TYR A 103 1.91 -9.94 -9.10
CA TYR A 103 3.03 -9.07 -9.44
C TYR A 103 4.23 -9.88 -9.88
N ARG A 104 4.71 -9.68 -11.12
CA ARG A 104 5.81 -10.49 -11.69
C ARG A 104 7.19 -9.87 -11.57
N ALA A 105 7.28 -8.66 -11.03
CA ALA A 105 8.54 -7.94 -10.87
C ALA A 105 8.81 -7.53 -9.41
N LEU A 106 8.34 -8.32 -8.43
CA LEU A 106 8.61 -8.06 -7.02
C LEU A 106 10.06 -8.37 -6.67
N GLU A 107 10.72 -7.45 -5.96
CA GLU A 107 12.05 -7.66 -5.38
C GLU A 107 11.99 -7.96 -3.87
N GLN A 108 10.89 -7.59 -3.20
CA GLN A 108 10.62 -7.84 -1.78
C GLN A 108 9.16 -8.23 -1.57
N ASP A 109 8.86 -8.80 -0.39
CA ASP A 109 7.48 -9.18 -0.01
C ASP A 109 6.73 -8.07 0.73
N PHE A 110 7.44 -7.07 1.28
CA PHE A 110 6.86 -6.04 2.12
C PHE A 110 7.31 -4.65 1.66
N TYR A 111 6.33 -3.77 1.43
CA TYR A 111 6.55 -2.40 0.98
C TYR A 111 5.99 -1.41 1.97
N LEU A 112 6.89 -0.63 2.58
CA LEU A 112 6.53 0.39 3.58
C LEU A 112 5.81 1.57 2.90
N PHE A 113 4.71 2.04 3.49
CA PHE A 113 3.97 3.19 2.99
C PHE A 113 3.65 4.25 4.04
N ALA A 114 3.77 3.95 5.32
CA ALA A 114 3.59 4.94 6.38
C ALA A 114 4.35 4.55 7.65
N VAL A 115 4.76 5.55 8.40
CA VAL A 115 5.34 5.41 9.73
C VAL A 115 4.61 6.32 10.69
N ARG A 116 4.32 5.84 11.88
CA ARG A 116 3.71 6.61 12.95
C ARG A 116 4.60 6.58 14.19
N CYS A 117 4.74 7.72 14.82
CA CYS A 117 5.33 7.85 16.14
C CYS A 117 4.32 8.54 17.07
N LYS A 118 3.83 7.83 18.07
CA LYS A 118 2.79 8.31 19.00
C LYS A 118 1.54 8.80 18.25
N ASP A 119 1.24 10.09 18.32
CA ASP A 119 0.06 10.71 17.71
C ASP A 119 0.37 11.45 16.41
N MET A 120 1.53 11.19 15.79
CA MET A 120 1.98 11.80 14.54
C MET A 120 2.24 10.77 13.46
N TRP A 121 1.69 10.97 12.27
CA TRP A 121 2.15 10.36 11.05
C TRP A 121 3.38 11.11 10.55
N LEU A 122 4.46 10.40 10.33
CA LEU A 122 5.72 10.99 9.91
C LEU A 122 5.69 11.41 8.44
N SER A 123 6.57 12.33 8.08
CA SER A 123 6.75 12.81 6.71
C SER A 123 7.16 11.68 5.76
N TRP A 124 6.97 11.89 4.46
CA TRP A 124 7.37 10.90 3.45
C TRP A 124 8.89 10.67 3.42
N GLU A 125 9.68 11.69 3.69
CA GLU A 125 11.14 11.56 3.80
C GLU A 125 11.54 10.67 4.99
N GLU A 126 10.84 10.79 6.12
CA GLU A 126 11.05 9.91 7.28
C GLU A 126 10.56 8.47 6.99
N VAL A 127 9.47 8.30 6.22
CA VAL A 127 9.06 6.96 5.77
C VAL A 127 10.18 6.30 4.98
N LYS A 128 10.80 7.02 4.03
CA LYS A 128 11.95 6.52 3.26
C LYS A 128 13.17 6.26 4.14
N PHE A 129 13.43 7.12 5.12
CA PHE A 129 14.51 6.91 6.09
C PHE A 129 14.32 5.60 6.89
N TYR A 130 13.13 5.37 7.44
CA TYR A 130 12.86 4.14 8.18
C TYR A 130 12.83 2.90 7.29
N ALA A 131 12.38 3.02 6.06
CA ALA A 131 12.48 1.95 5.08
C ALA A 131 13.94 1.53 4.87
N ALA A 132 14.82 2.48 4.59
CA ALA A 132 16.25 2.23 4.43
C ALA A 132 16.90 1.69 5.71
N LEU A 133 16.53 2.22 6.88
CA LEU A 133 17.08 1.80 8.17
C LEU A 133 16.79 0.32 8.50
N PHE A 134 15.60 -0.17 8.12
CA PHE A 134 15.16 -1.54 8.40
C PHE A 134 15.19 -2.47 7.18
N ASP A 135 15.84 -2.05 6.09
CA ASP A 135 15.99 -2.81 4.84
C ASP A 135 14.65 -3.18 4.17
N PHE A 136 13.69 -2.27 4.23
CA PHE A 136 12.43 -2.37 3.51
C PHE A 136 12.43 -1.47 2.26
N ALA A 137 11.75 -1.93 1.20
CA ALA A 137 11.38 -1.03 0.11
C ALA A 137 10.17 -0.17 0.51
N CYS A 138 10.05 1.02 -0.08
CA CYS A 138 8.81 1.80 -0.07
C CYS A 138 7.88 1.36 -1.21
N VAL A 139 6.58 1.59 -1.02
CA VAL A 139 5.64 1.55 -2.15
C VAL A 139 6.11 2.51 -3.24
N PRO A 140 5.93 2.18 -4.55
CA PRO A 140 6.41 3.02 -5.64
C PRO A 140 5.76 4.40 -5.65
N GLU A 141 6.58 5.45 -5.75
CA GLU A 141 6.11 6.80 -6.07
C GLU A 141 5.74 6.87 -7.56
N LEU A 142 4.62 7.50 -7.86
CA LEU A 142 4.18 7.74 -9.23
C LEU A 142 4.66 9.11 -9.71
N PRO A 143 5.14 9.24 -10.96
CA PRO A 143 5.66 10.49 -11.51
C PRO A 143 4.53 11.46 -11.87
N LEU A 144 3.66 11.76 -10.90
CA LEU A 144 2.47 12.57 -11.09
C LEU A 144 2.67 13.95 -10.47
N ASN A 145 2.80 14.98 -11.32
CA ASN A 145 2.86 16.36 -10.86
C ASN A 145 1.46 16.99 -10.91
N THR A 146 0.91 17.26 -9.74
CA THR A 146 -0.44 17.83 -9.58
C THR A 146 -0.44 19.24 -8.99
N GLN A 147 0.71 19.89 -8.91
CA GLN A 147 0.81 21.27 -8.42
C GLN A 147 0.17 22.26 -9.39
N ASN A 148 -0.50 23.27 -8.86
CA ASN A 148 -1.14 24.36 -9.60
C ASN A 148 -2.21 23.93 -10.63
N GLN A 149 -2.76 22.74 -10.49
CA GLN A 149 -3.86 22.25 -11.32
C GLN A 149 -5.21 22.75 -10.81
N THR A 150 -6.16 22.82 -11.71
CA THR A 150 -7.59 22.94 -11.37
C THR A 150 -8.09 21.59 -10.84
N GLU A 151 -9.25 21.58 -10.17
CA GLU A 151 -9.88 20.33 -9.70
C GLU A 151 -10.13 19.34 -10.86
N ALA A 152 -10.55 19.83 -12.02
CA ALA A 152 -10.83 19.01 -13.19
C ALA A 152 -9.56 18.36 -13.75
N GLU A 153 -8.47 19.10 -13.87
CA GLU A 153 -7.16 18.61 -14.31
C GLU A 153 -6.60 17.59 -13.31
N TYR A 154 -6.69 17.88 -12.02
CA TYR A 154 -6.27 16.96 -10.95
C TYR A 154 -7.01 15.62 -11.04
N ARG A 155 -8.34 15.66 -11.15
CA ARG A 155 -9.17 14.46 -11.31
C ARG A 155 -8.77 13.65 -12.53
N LEU A 156 -8.60 14.32 -13.67
CA LEU A 156 -8.19 13.68 -14.92
C LEU A 156 -6.81 13.02 -14.77
N ALA A 157 -5.84 13.71 -14.18
CA ALA A 157 -4.50 13.20 -13.97
C ALA A 157 -4.49 11.91 -13.11
N ILE A 158 -5.26 11.88 -12.01
CA ILE A 158 -5.42 10.67 -11.18
C ILE A 158 -6.07 9.53 -11.95
N ILE A 159 -7.14 9.82 -12.71
CA ILE A 159 -7.88 8.80 -13.47
C ILE A 159 -7.02 8.20 -14.59
N GLU A 160 -6.28 9.03 -15.34
CA GLU A 160 -5.40 8.54 -16.41
C GLU A 160 -4.22 7.76 -15.85
N GLN A 161 -3.55 8.27 -14.80
CA GLN A 161 -2.47 7.53 -14.15
C GLN A 161 -2.91 6.15 -13.64
N ALA A 162 -4.12 6.04 -13.11
CA ALA A 162 -4.64 4.76 -12.60
C ALA A 162 -4.95 3.72 -13.71
N LYS A 163 -5.00 4.12 -14.97
CA LYS A 163 -5.13 3.19 -16.11
C LYS A 163 -3.79 2.60 -16.55
N GLU A 164 -2.69 3.24 -16.16
CA GLU A 164 -1.35 2.77 -16.49
C GLU A 164 -1.05 1.43 -15.80
N MET A 165 -0.10 0.71 -16.36
CA MET A 165 0.45 -0.50 -15.75
C MET A 165 1.19 -0.11 -14.46
N GLY A 166 1.00 -0.89 -13.39
CA GLY A 166 1.75 -0.72 -12.14
C GLY A 166 3.24 -1.05 -12.28
N CYS A 167 4.02 -0.65 -11.27
CA CYS A 167 5.47 -0.73 -11.30
C CYS A 167 6.02 -2.17 -11.27
N PHE A 168 5.23 -3.15 -10.80
CA PHE A 168 5.68 -4.52 -10.61
C PHE A 168 5.09 -5.51 -11.62
N ALA A 169 4.83 -5.08 -12.86
CA ALA A 169 4.26 -5.92 -13.93
C ALA A 169 3.01 -6.69 -13.46
N PRO A 170 1.92 -5.99 -13.09
CA PRO A 170 0.72 -6.60 -12.55
C PRO A 170 -0.03 -7.42 -13.60
N HIS A 171 -0.49 -8.61 -13.19
CA HIS A 171 -1.34 -9.49 -13.98
C HIS A 171 -2.60 -9.83 -13.16
N ASP A 172 -3.74 -9.84 -13.81
CA ASP A 172 -4.99 -10.26 -13.19
C ASP A 172 -4.96 -11.79 -12.96
N VAL A 173 -5.17 -12.22 -11.71
CA VAL A 173 -5.08 -13.64 -11.31
C VAL A 173 -6.09 -14.53 -12.03
N HIS A 174 -7.27 -14.01 -12.40
CA HIS A 174 -8.31 -14.78 -13.05
C HIS A 174 -8.07 -14.97 -14.55
N THR A 175 -7.53 -13.95 -15.20
CA THR A 175 -7.33 -13.98 -16.66
C THR A 175 -5.88 -14.29 -17.04
N GLY A 176 -4.92 -14.10 -16.14
CA GLY A 176 -3.48 -14.20 -16.39
C GLY A 176 -2.93 -13.09 -17.30
N LEU A 177 -3.75 -12.10 -17.66
CA LEU A 177 -3.37 -11.02 -18.57
C LEU A 177 -2.81 -9.83 -17.80
N PRO A 178 -1.89 -9.05 -18.42
CA PRO A 178 -1.47 -7.77 -17.86
C PRO A 178 -2.66 -6.88 -17.50
N CYS A 179 -2.57 -6.18 -16.38
CA CYS A 179 -3.62 -5.27 -15.93
C CYS A 179 -3.04 -3.96 -15.42
N SER A 180 -3.89 -2.94 -15.24
CA SER A 180 -3.51 -1.70 -14.60
C SER A 180 -3.30 -1.90 -13.10
N MET A 181 -2.64 -0.94 -12.45
CA MET A 181 -2.52 -0.91 -10.99
C MET A 181 -3.90 -1.02 -10.29
N GLU A 182 -3.92 -1.44 -9.02
CA GLU A 182 -5.16 -1.45 -8.22
C GLU A 182 -5.74 -0.03 -8.07
N GLY A 183 -4.86 0.94 -7.88
CA GLY A 183 -5.23 2.31 -7.67
C GLY A 183 -4.07 3.18 -7.26
N ILE A 184 -4.40 4.33 -6.70
CA ILE A 184 -3.43 5.35 -6.25
C ILE A 184 -3.77 5.74 -4.82
N VAL A 185 -2.75 5.90 -3.99
CA VAL A 185 -2.84 6.57 -2.69
C VAL A 185 -2.12 7.90 -2.79
N THR A 186 -2.83 8.98 -2.46
CA THR A 186 -2.27 10.32 -2.34
C THR A 186 -2.14 10.69 -0.88
N ARG A 187 -1.01 11.26 -0.49
CA ARG A 187 -0.81 11.72 0.88
C ARG A 187 -0.09 13.06 0.94
N ASN A 188 -0.29 13.77 2.05
CA ASN A 188 0.58 14.88 2.42
C ASN A 188 2.02 14.37 2.59
N ALA A 189 2.98 15.04 1.97
CA ALA A 189 4.40 14.72 2.11
C ALA A 189 4.96 15.10 3.49
N ALA A 190 4.37 16.09 4.16
CA ALA A 190 4.77 16.51 5.50
C ALA A 190 4.19 15.58 6.59
N GLU A 191 4.71 15.69 7.79
CA GLU A 191 4.11 15.07 8.97
C GLU A 191 2.74 15.69 9.29
N PHE A 192 1.86 14.92 9.94
CA PHE A 192 0.56 15.41 10.37
C PHE A 192 0.00 14.61 11.56
N PRO A 193 -0.83 15.23 12.43
CA PRO A 193 -1.46 14.55 13.55
C PRO A 193 -2.40 13.42 13.11
N VAL A 194 -2.46 12.33 13.88
CA VAL A 194 -3.32 11.16 13.60
C VAL A 194 -4.78 11.55 13.38
N VAL A 195 -5.29 12.54 14.11
CA VAL A 195 -6.68 13.01 13.98
C VAL A 195 -6.99 13.65 12.63
N GLN A 196 -5.97 14.14 11.91
CA GLN A 196 -6.12 14.75 10.59
C GLN A 196 -6.06 13.73 9.45
N PHE A 197 -5.81 12.46 9.72
CA PHE A 197 -5.63 11.43 8.70
C PHE A 197 -6.67 11.46 7.56
N PRO A 198 -7.98 11.62 7.81
CA PRO A 198 -9.00 11.66 6.75
C PRO A 198 -8.85 12.82 5.77
N HIS A 199 -8.15 13.90 6.18
CA HIS A 199 -7.90 15.11 5.40
C HIS A 199 -6.49 15.17 4.80
N GLN A 200 -5.66 14.16 5.06
CA GLN A 200 -4.25 14.14 4.66
C GLN A 200 -3.90 12.95 3.78
N VAL A 201 -4.79 11.94 3.69
CA VAL A 201 -4.56 10.72 2.90
C VAL A 201 -5.82 10.33 2.17
N PHE A 202 -5.71 10.15 0.84
CA PHE A 202 -6.81 9.86 -0.06
C PHE A 202 -6.49 8.65 -0.92
N LYS A 203 -7.51 7.95 -1.44
CA LYS A 203 -7.31 6.85 -2.37
C LYS A 203 -8.24 6.92 -3.57
N TYR A 204 -7.72 6.48 -4.70
CA TYR A 204 -8.46 6.11 -5.89
C TYR A 204 -8.31 4.59 -6.09
N VAL A 205 -9.40 3.87 -6.33
CA VAL A 205 -9.39 2.44 -6.61
C VAL A 205 -10.15 2.21 -7.91
N ARG A 206 -9.58 1.42 -8.82
CA ARG A 206 -10.21 1.10 -10.10
C ARG A 206 -11.47 0.26 -9.93
N LYS A 207 -12.36 0.30 -10.90
CA LYS A 207 -13.56 -0.55 -10.95
C LYS A 207 -13.16 -2.03 -11.10
N ASN A 208 -13.93 -2.91 -10.51
CA ASN A 208 -13.75 -4.36 -10.57
C ASN A 208 -12.45 -4.88 -9.93
N HIS A 209 -11.79 -4.06 -9.11
CA HIS A 209 -10.77 -4.56 -8.22
C HIS A 209 -11.47 -5.31 -7.08
N VAL A 210 -11.04 -6.51 -6.78
CA VAL A 210 -11.54 -7.41 -5.72
C VAL A 210 -13.04 -7.72 -5.78
N LYS A 211 -13.35 -8.95 -6.07
CA LYS A 211 -14.73 -9.46 -5.96
C LYS A 211 -15.00 -10.13 -4.61
N THR A 212 -14.01 -10.60 -3.85
CA THR A 212 -14.18 -11.11 -2.48
C THR A 212 -12.86 -11.33 -1.75
N ASP A 213 -12.70 -10.76 -0.56
CA ASP A 213 -11.60 -11.02 0.39
C ASP A 213 -11.53 -12.49 0.89
N ARG A 214 -12.57 -13.27 0.71
CA ARG A 214 -12.64 -14.65 1.19
C ARG A 214 -11.85 -15.63 0.33
N HIS A 215 -11.71 -15.37 -0.96
CA HIS A 215 -11.14 -16.36 -1.88
C HIS A 215 -9.65 -16.58 -1.71
N TRP A 216 -8.86 -15.53 -1.57
CA TRP A 216 -7.41 -15.70 -1.48
C TRP A 216 -6.97 -16.37 -0.17
N ARG A 217 -7.64 -16.14 0.96
CA ARG A 217 -7.30 -16.72 2.28
C ARG A 217 -7.49 -18.24 2.36
N VAL A 218 -8.45 -18.78 1.63
CA VAL A 218 -8.77 -20.22 1.66
C VAL A 218 -7.72 -21.03 0.87
N ASN A 219 -7.31 -20.51 -0.30
CA ASN A 219 -6.35 -21.16 -1.19
C ASN A 219 -5.21 -20.20 -1.54
N TRP A 220 -4.65 -19.53 -0.53
CA TRP A 220 -3.60 -18.57 -0.76
C TRP A 220 -2.38 -19.19 -1.43
N GLN A 221 -1.79 -18.45 -2.34
CA GLN A 221 -0.55 -18.82 -3.01
C GLN A 221 0.53 -17.80 -2.66
N ARG A 222 1.75 -18.30 -2.47
CA ARG A 222 2.91 -17.42 -2.29
C ARG A 222 3.15 -16.64 -3.58
N ALA A 223 3.32 -15.34 -3.46
CA ALA A 223 3.77 -14.52 -4.56
C ALA A 223 5.20 -14.93 -4.96
N ARG A 224 5.45 -14.94 -6.26
CA ARG A 224 6.77 -15.24 -6.81
C ARG A 224 7.57 -13.95 -6.96
N MET A 225 8.88 -14.06 -6.71
CA MET A 225 9.79 -12.92 -6.89
C MET A 225 10.24 -12.79 -8.35
N ALA A 226 10.68 -11.61 -8.74
CA ALA A 226 11.16 -11.32 -10.09
C ALA A 226 12.22 -12.30 -10.59
N HIS A 227 13.16 -12.73 -9.71
CA HIS A 227 14.19 -13.68 -10.09
C HIS A 227 13.64 -15.06 -10.44
N GLU A 228 12.53 -15.49 -9.86
CA GLU A 228 11.90 -16.79 -10.14
C GLU A 228 11.27 -16.81 -11.55
N TYR A 229 10.69 -15.68 -11.99
CA TYR A 229 10.17 -15.54 -13.36
C TYR A 229 11.30 -15.52 -14.39
N ARG A 230 12.39 -14.77 -14.12
CA ARG A 230 13.57 -14.72 -15.00
C ARG A 230 14.23 -16.08 -15.20
N GLN A 231 14.25 -16.94 -14.18
CA GLN A 231 14.80 -18.30 -14.28
C GLN A 231 13.99 -19.19 -15.21
N GLU A 232 12.66 -19.09 -15.20
CA GLU A 232 11.80 -19.87 -16.11
C GLU A 232 11.95 -19.45 -17.56
N GLU A 233 12.01 -18.15 -17.84
CA GLU A 233 12.24 -17.62 -19.19
C GLU A 233 13.59 -18.08 -19.73
N GLY A 234 14.65 -18.10 -18.93
CA GLY A 234 15.97 -18.58 -19.31
C GLY A 234 16.01 -20.09 -19.64
N HIS A 235 15.15 -20.89 -19.02
CA HIS A 235 15.06 -22.34 -19.32
C HIS A 235 14.27 -22.65 -20.61
N VAL A 236 13.40 -21.77 -21.03
CA VAL A 236 12.62 -21.93 -22.28
C VAL A 236 13.46 -21.65 -23.52
N VAL A 237 14.48 -20.80 -23.41
CA VAL A 237 15.35 -20.42 -24.55
C VAL A 237 16.40 -21.48 -24.87
N LEU A 238 16.63 -22.46 -23.96
CA LEU A 238 17.65 -23.51 -24.10
C LEU A 238 17.08 -24.87 -24.54
N LYS A 239 15.83 -24.96 -24.94
CA LYS A 239 15.18 -26.14 -25.55
C LYS A 239 14.78 -25.86 -27.00
#